data_99106a8c0148be4c6c535ca135cc1ed6
#
_entry.id   99106a8c0148be4c6c535ca135cc1ed6
#
_cell.length_a   1.000
_cell.length_b   1.000
_cell.length_c   1.000
_cell.angle_alpha   90.00
_cell.angle_beta   90.00
_cell.angle_gamma   90.00
#
_symmetry.space_group_name_H-M   'P 1'
#
loop_
_entity.id
_entity.type
_entity.pdbx_description
1 polymer ?
#
loop_
_entity_poly.entity_id
_entity_poly.type
_entity_poly.pdbx_seq_one_letter_code
_entity_poly.pdbx_strand_id
1 'polypeptide(L)'
;MRITFLGATHEEACGKHILIDCGMEQGPDEFENQEIPVAASDIDMVLLTHAHIDHSGKLPLLYQRGFRGQIFATRATADLCDIMLRDSAHIQMFEAEWKNRKGQRAGRAEVVPLYDINDA
;
A
#
# COMPACT_ATOMS: atom_id res chain seq x y z
N MET A 1 10.12 -18.69 15.36
CA MET A 1 9.93 -17.37 14.76
C MET A 1 10.62 -17.35 13.41
N ARG A 2 9.91 -17.02 12.36
CA ARG A 2 10.47 -16.82 11.01
C ARG A 2 10.38 -15.33 10.68
N ILE A 3 11.50 -14.73 10.31
CA ILE A 3 11.54 -13.34 9.84
C ILE A 3 11.83 -13.37 8.34
N THR A 4 10.96 -12.78 7.55
CA THR A 4 11.13 -12.65 6.10
C THR A 4 11.13 -11.17 5.76
N PHE A 5 12.19 -10.69 5.09
CA PHE A 5 12.31 -9.32 4.62
C PHE A 5 11.74 -9.22 3.22
N LEU A 6 10.70 -8.39 3.04
CA LEU A 6 9.95 -8.25 1.78
C LEU A 6 9.85 -6.77 1.34
N GLY A 7 10.87 -5.97 1.62
CA GLY A 7 10.76 -4.51 1.52
C GLY A 7 9.97 -3.89 2.69
N ALA A 8 9.00 -4.62 3.23
CA ALA A 8 8.45 -4.47 4.58
C ALA A 8 8.81 -5.71 5.40
N THR A 9 9.00 -5.58 6.70
CA THR A 9 9.35 -6.73 7.55
C THR A 9 8.10 -7.53 7.88
N HIS A 10 8.10 -8.81 7.52
CA HIS A 10 7.07 -9.78 7.89
C HIS A 10 7.62 -10.70 8.96
N GLU A 11 6.91 -10.81 10.08
CA GLU A 11 7.25 -11.67 11.19
C GLU A 11 6.09 -12.61 11.52
N GLU A 12 6.41 -13.91 11.67
CA GLU A 12 5.49 -14.90 12.18
C GLU A 12 5.80 -15.16 13.66
N ALA A 13 4.88 -14.75 14.53
CA ALA A 13 4.99 -14.94 15.96
C ALA A 13 3.79 -15.73 16.49
N CYS A 14 4.05 -16.82 17.21
CA CYS A 14 3.01 -17.66 17.81
C CYS A 14 1.93 -18.15 16.82
N GLY A 15 2.30 -18.47 15.59
CA GLY A 15 1.37 -18.88 14.53
C GLY A 15 0.52 -17.74 13.94
N LYS A 16 0.88 -16.49 14.21
CA LYS A 16 0.27 -15.29 13.64
C LYS A 16 1.18 -14.65 12.61
N HIS A 17 0.59 -14.15 11.53
CA HIS A 17 1.29 -13.40 10.51
C HIS A 17 1.17 -11.90 10.82
N ILE A 18 2.27 -11.29 11.20
CA ILE A 18 2.36 -9.87 11.53
C ILE A 18 3.15 -9.17 10.44
N LEU A 19 2.54 -8.17 9.83
CA LEU A 19 3.22 -7.29 8.88
C LEU A 19 3.68 -6.02 9.61
N ILE A 20 4.97 -5.70 9.49
CA ILE A 20 5.51 -4.44 10.02
C ILE A 20 5.72 -3.51 8.83
N ASP A 21 4.96 -2.44 8.81
CA ASP A 21 4.83 -1.50 7.69
C ASP A 21 4.32 -2.14 6.39
N CYS A 22 3.72 -1.33 5.53
CA CYS A 22 3.22 -1.74 4.23
C CYS A 22 3.37 -0.55 3.27
N GLY A 23 4.61 -0.29 2.85
CA GLY A 23 5.00 0.90 2.14
C GLY A 23 4.98 0.79 0.63
N MET A 24 4.87 1.94 -0.03
CA MET A 24 5.09 2.08 -1.47
C MET A 24 6.56 2.36 -1.75
N GLU A 25 7.10 1.72 -2.77
CA GLU A 25 8.38 2.10 -3.33
C GLU A 25 8.23 3.40 -4.12
N GLN A 26 9.19 4.29 -3.95
CA GLN A 26 9.25 5.57 -4.65
C GLN A 26 10.39 5.52 -5.67
N GLY A 27 10.16 6.02 -6.87
CA GLY A 27 11.17 6.09 -7.90
C GLY A 27 10.76 5.39 -9.20
N PRO A 28 11.73 5.05 -10.08
CA PRO A 28 11.45 4.46 -11.39
C PRO A 28 10.86 3.05 -11.35
N ASP A 29 10.95 2.36 -10.20
CA ASP A 29 10.52 0.97 -10.02
C ASP A 29 9.06 0.84 -9.54
N GLU A 30 8.19 1.76 -9.98
CA GLU A 30 6.74 1.78 -9.65
C GLU A 30 6.02 0.44 -9.93
N PHE A 31 6.56 -0.41 -10.81
CA PHE A 31 5.96 -1.69 -11.15
C PHE A 31 5.93 -2.69 -10.00
N GLU A 32 6.86 -2.61 -9.07
CA GLU A 32 6.90 -3.48 -7.89
C GLU A 32 5.82 -3.14 -6.86
N ASN A 33 5.23 -1.95 -6.95
CA ASN A 33 4.16 -1.53 -6.03
C ASN A 33 2.86 -2.32 -6.19
N GLN A 34 2.62 -2.96 -7.33
CA GLN A 34 1.39 -3.73 -7.58
C GLN A 34 1.35 -5.06 -6.82
N GLU A 35 2.50 -5.58 -6.39
CA GLU A 35 2.58 -6.87 -5.73
C GLU A 35 2.74 -6.73 -4.22
N ILE A 36 1.94 -7.50 -3.49
CA ILE A 36 2.14 -7.79 -2.08
C ILE A 36 2.57 -9.26 -2.05
N PRO A 37 3.83 -9.56 -1.65
CA PRO A 37 4.42 -10.88 -1.84
C PRO A 37 3.89 -11.97 -0.90
N VAL A 38 2.87 -11.65 -0.12
CA VAL A 38 2.12 -12.57 0.75
C VAL A 38 0.63 -12.39 0.52
N ALA A 39 -0.16 -13.45 0.73
CA ALA A 39 -1.60 -13.33 0.64
C ALA A 39 -2.11 -12.38 1.73
N ALA A 40 -2.76 -11.29 1.33
CA ALA A 40 -3.26 -10.27 2.26
C ALA A 40 -4.25 -10.84 3.28
N SER A 41 -5.03 -11.85 2.87
CA SER A 41 -5.97 -12.57 3.73
C SER A 41 -5.30 -13.38 4.86
N ASP A 42 -4.01 -13.72 4.69
CA ASP A 42 -3.26 -14.50 5.67
C ASP A 42 -2.59 -13.62 6.74
N ILE A 43 -2.62 -12.29 6.55
CA ILE A 43 -2.08 -11.33 7.50
C ILE A 43 -3.08 -11.09 8.61
N ASP A 44 -2.70 -11.40 9.84
CA ASP A 44 -3.54 -11.22 11.03
C ASP A 44 -3.55 -9.78 11.53
N MET A 45 -2.42 -9.10 11.45
CA MET A 45 -2.30 -7.71 11.90
C MET A 45 -1.16 -6.98 11.21
N VAL A 46 -1.25 -5.66 11.22
CA VAL A 46 -0.21 -4.74 10.76
C VAL A 46 0.24 -3.86 11.92
N LEU A 47 1.55 -3.74 12.10
CA LEU A 47 2.17 -2.77 13.00
C LEU A 47 2.75 -1.65 12.14
N LEU A 48 2.19 -0.46 12.23
CA LEU A 48 2.64 0.70 11.47
C LEU A 48 3.56 1.58 12.32
N THR A 49 4.81 1.72 11.88
CA THR A 49 5.81 2.49 12.63
C THR A 49 5.58 3.99 12.55
N HIS A 50 5.27 4.49 11.35
CA HIS A 50 4.97 5.90 11.10
C HIS A 50 4.23 6.08 9.76
N ALA A 51 3.77 7.30 9.48
CA ALA A 51 2.81 7.59 8.43
C ALA A 51 3.41 7.85 7.04
N HIS A 52 4.72 7.86 6.85
CA HIS A 52 5.31 8.11 5.54
C HIS A 52 4.85 7.07 4.51
N ILE A 53 4.71 7.50 3.25
CA ILE A 53 4.14 6.68 2.17
C ILE A 53 5.00 5.43 1.86
N ASP A 54 6.31 5.52 2.04
CA ASP A 54 7.23 4.38 1.95
C ASP A 54 7.06 3.35 3.09
N HIS A 55 6.25 3.65 4.10
CA HIS A 55 5.87 2.75 5.20
C HIS A 55 4.38 2.41 5.27
N SER A 56 3.50 3.29 4.80
CA SER A 56 2.04 3.16 4.90
C SER A 56 1.31 3.03 3.56
N GLY A 57 1.97 3.41 2.46
CA GLY A 57 1.32 3.69 1.19
C GLY A 57 0.59 2.53 0.51
N LYS A 58 0.89 1.27 0.87
CA LYS A 58 0.17 0.09 0.35
C LYS A 58 -0.94 -0.42 1.29
N LEU A 59 -1.23 0.24 2.40
CA LEU A 59 -2.31 -0.19 3.31
C LEU A 59 -3.67 -0.27 2.61
N PRO A 60 -4.10 0.71 1.80
CA PRO A 60 -5.36 0.60 1.07
C PRO A 60 -5.36 -0.57 0.08
N LEU A 61 -4.25 -0.79 -0.63
CA LEU A 61 -4.09 -1.94 -1.52
C LEU A 61 -4.16 -3.26 -0.76
N LEU A 62 -3.55 -3.34 0.42
CA LEU A 62 -3.62 -4.51 1.28
C LEU A 62 -5.08 -4.84 1.66
N TYR A 63 -5.88 -3.81 1.99
CA TYR A 63 -7.29 -3.97 2.27
C TYR A 63 -8.08 -4.44 1.04
N GLN A 64 -7.85 -3.86 -0.13
CA GLN A 64 -8.45 -4.31 -1.39
C GLN A 64 -8.15 -5.79 -1.67
N ARG A 65 -6.93 -6.24 -1.36
CA ARG A 65 -6.48 -7.62 -1.58
C ARG A 65 -6.99 -8.63 -0.56
N GLY A 66 -7.82 -8.19 0.41
CA GLY A 66 -8.52 -9.09 1.33
C GLY A 66 -8.03 -9.07 2.77
N PHE A 67 -7.11 -8.18 3.15
CA PHE A 67 -6.77 -7.96 4.56
C PHE A 67 -8.00 -7.51 5.34
N ARG A 68 -8.25 -8.13 6.50
CA ARG A 68 -9.35 -7.79 7.39
C ARG A 68 -8.91 -7.77 8.86
N GLY A 69 -7.60 -7.82 9.10
CA GLY A 69 -7.01 -7.74 10.43
C GLY A 69 -7.02 -6.32 11.00
N GLN A 70 -6.32 -6.14 12.08
CA GLN A 70 -6.19 -4.86 12.76
C GLN A 70 -4.87 -4.18 12.39
N ILE A 71 -4.91 -2.86 12.28
CA ILE A 71 -3.71 -2.02 12.11
C ILE A 71 -3.45 -1.30 13.42
N PHE A 72 -2.26 -1.49 13.97
CA PHE A 72 -1.80 -0.85 15.19
C PHE A 72 -0.81 0.25 14.85
N ALA A 73 -1.07 1.45 15.34
CA ALA A 73 -0.23 2.62 15.17
C ALA A 73 -0.37 3.55 16.38
N THR A 74 0.52 4.52 16.51
CA THR A 74 0.26 5.63 17.42
C THR A 74 -0.89 6.49 16.91
N ARG A 75 -1.60 7.17 17.79
CA ARG A 75 -2.71 8.07 17.40
C ARG A 75 -2.26 9.13 16.38
N ALA A 76 -1.11 9.74 16.61
CA ALA A 76 -0.57 10.73 15.68
C ALA A 76 -0.27 10.14 14.30
N THR A 77 0.25 8.91 14.24
CA THR A 77 0.46 8.20 12.97
C THR A 77 -0.87 7.92 12.27
N ALA A 78 -1.89 7.47 12.97
CA ALA A 78 -3.21 7.20 12.40
C ALA A 78 -3.86 8.47 11.85
N ASP A 79 -3.85 9.56 12.61
CA ASP A 79 -4.41 10.85 12.19
C ASP A 79 -3.70 11.39 10.93
N LEU A 80 -2.38 11.22 10.84
CA LEU A 80 -1.60 11.65 9.68
C LEU A 80 -1.82 10.73 8.47
N CYS A 81 -1.98 9.43 8.66
CA CYS A 81 -2.26 8.47 7.60
C CYS A 81 -3.57 8.78 6.87
N ASP A 82 -4.62 9.20 7.57
CA ASP A 82 -5.89 9.58 6.93
C ASP A 82 -5.68 10.68 5.88
N ILE A 83 -4.84 11.66 6.18
CA ILE A 83 -4.52 12.75 5.26
C ILE A 83 -3.61 12.25 4.13
N MET A 84 -2.51 11.56 4.46
CA MET A 84 -1.48 11.18 3.50
C MET A 84 -1.94 10.12 2.51
N LEU A 85 -2.74 9.15 2.95
CA LEU A 85 -3.24 8.10 2.06
C LEU A 85 -4.27 8.64 1.06
N ARG A 86 -5.14 9.55 1.50
CA ARG A 86 -6.09 10.23 0.60
C ARG A 86 -5.38 11.14 -0.40
N ASP A 87 -4.37 11.87 0.03
CA ASP A 87 -3.55 12.69 -0.86
C ASP A 87 -2.83 11.82 -1.90
N SER A 88 -2.23 10.71 -1.46
CA SER A 88 -1.61 9.72 -2.35
C SER A 88 -2.60 9.15 -3.37
N ALA A 89 -3.83 8.81 -2.95
CA ALA A 89 -4.87 8.35 -3.86
C ALA A 89 -5.21 9.39 -4.92
N HIS A 90 -5.37 10.65 -4.53
CA HIS A 90 -5.62 11.77 -5.47
C HIS A 90 -4.50 11.92 -6.49
N ILE A 91 -3.25 11.89 -6.03
CA ILE A 91 -2.06 11.98 -6.91
C ILE A 91 -2.07 10.84 -7.92
N GLN A 92 -2.26 9.59 -7.46
CA GLN A 92 -2.28 8.41 -8.32
C GLN A 92 -3.41 8.47 -9.38
N MET A 93 -4.61 8.88 -8.97
CA MET A 93 -5.75 9.06 -9.89
C MET A 93 -5.44 10.12 -10.95
N PHE A 94 -4.90 11.27 -10.54
CA PHE A 94 -4.53 12.35 -11.45
C PHE A 94 -3.44 11.91 -12.45
N GLU A 95 -2.40 11.22 -11.97
CA GLU A 95 -1.33 10.69 -12.82
C GLU A 95 -1.84 9.64 -13.80
N ALA A 96 -2.71 8.73 -13.35
CA ALA A 96 -3.33 7.74 -14.22
C ALA A 96 -4.15 8.39 -15.33
N GLU A 97 -4.99 9.38 -15.01
CA GLU A 97 -5.75 10.13 -16.01
C GLU A 97 -4.84 10.85 -17.01
N TRP A 98 -3.77 11.46 -16.52
CA TRP A 98 -2.85 12.19 -17.39
C TRP A 98 -2.09 11.24 -18.32
N LYS A 99 -1.60 10.10 -17.80
CA LYS A 99 -0.96 9.04 -18.58
C LYS A 99 -1.93 8.46 -19.62
N ASN A 100 -3.20 8.24 -19.25
CA ASN A 100 -4.24 7.72 -20.15
C ASN A 100 -4.59 8.71 -21.28
N ARG A 101 -4.75 10.00 -20.98
CA ARG A 101 -4.96 11.03 -22.02
C ARG A 101 -3.82 11.08 -23.04
N LYS A 102 -2.58 10.93 -22.59
CA LYS A 102 -1.41 10.83 -23.48
C LYS A 102 -1.33 9.48 -24.20
N GLY A 103 -1.66 8.40 -23.50
CA GLY A 103 -1.60 7.02 -24.02
C GLY A 103 -2.65 6.73 -25.10
N GLN A 104 -3.86 7.31 -25.00
CA GLN A 104 -4.91 7.15 -26.01
C GLN A 104 -4.45 7.63 -27.39
N ARG A 105 -3.62 8.67 -27.46
CA ARG A 105 -3.04 9.16 -28.71
C ARG A 105 -1.95 8.23 -29.28
N ALA A 106 -1.43 7.31 -28.47
CA ALA A 106 -0.32 6.39 -28.82
C ALA A 106 -0.71 4.91 -28.79
N GLY A 107 -1.99 4.58 -28.59
CA GLY A 107 -2.47 3.17 -28.53
C GLY A 107 -1.91 2.35 -27.38
N ARG A 108 -1.54 3.01 -26.26
CA ARG A 108 -1.00 2.33 -25.07
C ARG A 108 -2.11 1.77 -24.19
N ALA A 109 -1.79 0.74 -23.39
CA ALA A 109 -2.69 0.17 -22.39
C ALA A 109 -3.09 1.22 -21.33
N GLU A 110 -4.32 1.09 -20.81
CA GLU A 110 -4.84 1.96 -19.75
C GLU A 110 -4.06 1.77 -18.45
N VAL A 111 -3.68 2.89 -17.83
CA VAL A 111 -3.04 2.92 -16.52
C VAL A 111 -4.12 3.09 -15.46
N VAL A 112 -4.13 2.17 -14.47
CA VAL A 112 -5.06 2.19 -13.35
C VAL A 112 -4.27 2.54 -12.08
N PRO A 113 -4.79 3.41 -11.19
CA PRO A 113 -4.16 3.68 -9.90
C PRO A 113 -4.14 2.41 -9.03
N LEU A 114 -3.21 2.31 -8.09
CA LEU A 114 -3.13 1.17 -7.17
C LEU A 114 -4.39 1.08 -6.29
N TYR A 115 -4.94 2.20 -5.90
CA TYR A 115 -6.18 2.36 -5.14
C TYR A 115 -6.76 3.75 -5.38
N ASP A 116 -8.03 3.92 -5.07
CA ASP A 116 -8.73 5.19 -5.18
C ASP A 116 -9.02 5.82 -3.80
N ILE A 117 -9.70 6.97 -3.81
CA ILE A 117 -10.05 7.71 -2.59
C ILE A 117 -11.01 6.96 -1.66
N ASN A 118 -11.77 5.97 -2.19
CA ASN A 118 -12.70 5.19 -1.40
C ASN A 118 -12.01 4.04 -0.68
N ASP A 119 -10.83 3.65 -1.15
CA ASP A 119 -10.00 2.62 -0.54
C ASP A 119 -9.09 3.21 0.56
N ALA A 120 -8.75 4.47 0.41
CA ALA A 120 -7.92 5.22 1.34
C ALA A 120 -8.76 5.79 2.50
#